data_52f2b67b54e278ae6e3790355e693c2c
#
_entry.id   52f2b67b54e278ae6e3790355e693c2c
#
_cell.length_a   1.000
_cell.length_b   1.000
_cell.length_c   1.000
_cell.angle_alpha   90.00
_cell.angle_beta   90.00
_cell.angle_gamma   90.00
#
_symmetry.space_group_name_H-M   'P 1'
#
loop_
_entity.id
_entity.type
_entity.pdbx_description
1 polymer ?
#
loop_
_entity_poly.entity_id
_entity_poly.type
_entity_poly.pdbx_seq_one_letter_code
_entity_poly.pdbx_strand_id
1 'polypeptide(L)'
;MKNSIRFPLVPVGLLGLLLCCSSLPAAEPTPPRANLNQPRTGQTQKFGSGTLTHRSDGTSSQTQPFGSGSITTERNRDGKTITGHTQKFGSGTVTRWSDGSTTETRPFGSGSLTTERGRDGKTVTGHTQKFGSGTITNRSDGSSTHTEKFGSGALQRDQPGRKSR
;
A
#
# COMPACT_ATOMS: atom_id res chain seq x y z
N MET A 1 -25.00 64.23 -37.93
CA MET A 1 -25.10 62.85 -38.45
C MET A 1 -25.60 61.96 -37.31
N LYS A 2 -26.88 61.56 -37.37
CA LYS A 2 -27.55 60.76 -36.33
C LYS A 2 -27.61 59.34 -36.82
N ASN A 3 -26.89 58.41 -36.16
CA ASN A 3 -27.00 56.98 -36.41
C ASN A 3 -27.97 56.39 -35.41
N SER A 4 -29.15 56.02 -35.88
CA SER A 4 -30.16 55.23 -35.15
C SER A 4 -29.80 53.74 -35.23
N ILE A 5 -29.52 53.12 -34.10
CA ILE A 5 -29.37 51.67 -34.00
C ILE A 5 -30.77 51.11 -33.67
N ARG A 6 -31.30 50.32 -34.60
CA ARG A 6 -32.56 49.57 -34.41
C ARG A 6 -32.21 48.18 -33.83
N PHE A 7 -32.79 47.85 -32.68
CA PHE A 7 -32.78 46.48 -32.15
C PHE A 7 -33.96 45.71 -32.74
N PRO A 8 -33.74 44.45 -33.21
CA PRO A 8 -34.83 43.60 -33.60
C PRO A 8 -35.48 42.96 -32.38
N LEU A 9 -36.80 42.95 -32.39
CA LEU A 9 -37.70 42.29 -31.45
C LEU A 9 -37.52 40.76 -31.61
N VAL A 10 -37.21 40.03 -30.54
CA VAL A 10 -37.21 38.58 -30.51
C VAL A 10 -38.56 38.09 -29.97
N PRO A 11 -39.25 37.19 -30.68
CA PRO A 11 -40.53 36.67 -30.22
C PRO A 11 -40.35 35.67 -29.05
N VAL A 12 -41.19 35.83 -28.04
CA VAL A 12 -41.39 34.90 -26.94
C VAL A 12 -41.98 33.62 -27.50
N GLY A 13 -41.22 32.53 -27.49
CA GLY A 13 -41.62 31.21 -27.95
C GLY A 13 -41.47 30.17 -26.87
N LEU A 14 -42.62 29.72 -26.42
CA LEU A 14 -42.95 28.37 -25.94
C LEU A 14 -42.07 27.73 -24.83
N LEU A 15 -42.68 27.70 -23.66
CA LEU A 15 -42.28 26.93 -22.47
C LEU A 15 -42.28 25.44 -22.75
N GLY A 16 -41.14 24.90 -23.14
CA GLY A 16 -40.89 23.47 -23.25
C GLY A 16 -40.53 22.91 -21.88
N LEU A 17 -41.44 22.15 -21.28
CA LEU A 17 -41.22 21.38 -20.04
C LEU A 17 -40.25 20.27 -20.33
N LEU A 18 -38.94 20.49 -20.10
CA LEU A 18 -37.92 19.45 -20.17
C LEU A 18 -38.03 18.61 -18.90
N LEU A 19 -38.63 17.41 -19.00
CA LEU A 19 -38.54 16.38 -18.00
C LEU A 19 -37.06 15.98 -17.91
N CYS A 20 -36.36 16.47 -16.89
CA CYS A 20 -35.02 16.03 -16.52
C CYS A 20 -35.16 14.65 -15.92
N CYS A 21 -35.05 13.61 -16.76
CA CYS A 21 -34.86 12.23 -16.32
C CYS A 21 -33.48 12.17 -15.65
N SER A 22 -33.44 12.36 -14.33
CA SER A 22 -32.26 12.13 -13.51
C SER A 22 -31.99 10.61 -13.54
N SER A 23 -31.19 10.16 -14.49
CA SER A 23 -30.58 8.85 -14.40
C SER A 23 -29.67 8.86 -13.19
N LEU A 24 -30.10 8.21 -12.10
CA LEU A 24 -29.23 7.84 -11.00
C LEU A 24 -28.01 7.12 -11.60
N PRO A 25 -26.78 7.56 -11.29
CA PRO A 25 -25.61 6.81 -11.70
C PRO A 25 -25.74 5.40 -11.11
N ALA A 26 -25.70 4.40 -11.98
CA ALA A 26 -25.63 3.01 -11.57
C ALA A 26 -24.46 2.91 -10.58
N ALA A 27 -24.71 2.40 -9.38
CA ALA A 27 -23.66 2.16 -8.39
C ALA A 27 -22.58 1.31 -9.06
N GLU A 28 -21.37 1.86 -9.19
CA GLU A 28 -20.23 1.09 -9.66
C GLU A 28 -20.11 -0.15 -8.78
N PRO A 29 -19.91 -1.35 -9.38
CA PRO A 29 -19.71 -2.55 -8.59
C PRO A 29 -18.50 -2.32 -7.69
N THR A 30 -18.73 -2.25 -6.39
CA THR A 30 -17.66 -2.18 -5.39
C THR A 30 -16.75 -3.38 -5.63
N PRO A 31 -15.45 -3.19 -5.90
CA PRO A 31 -14.53 -4.29 -6.08
C PRO A 31 -14.62 -5.20 -4.84
N PRO A 32 -14.61 -6.53 -5.02
CA PRO A 32 -14.75 -7.46 -3.91
C PRO A 32 -13.68 -7.13 -2.87
N ARG A 33 -14.11 -6.86 -1.64
CA ARG A 33 -13.21 -6.62 -0.51
C ARG A 33 -12.21 -7.77 -0.47
N ALA A 34 -10.93 -7.43 -0.57
CA ALA A 34 -9.86 -8.41 -0.46
C ALA A 34 -10.09 -9.22 0.81
N ASN A 35 -10.22 -10.53 0.67
CA ASN A 35 -10.32 -11.42 1.81
C ASN A 35 -8.95 -11.43 2.51
N LEU A 36 -8.79 -10.59 3.53
CA LEU A 36 -7.56 -10.46 4.31
C LEU A 36 -7.16 -11.75 5.04
N ASN A 37 -8.01 -12.79 4.99
CA ASN A 37 -7.79 -14.09 5.59
C ASN A 37 -7.16 -15.12 4.63
N GLN A 38 -6.82 -14.75 3.40
CA GLN A 38 -6.16 -15.69 2.48
C GLN A 38 -4.64 -15.53 2.54
N PRO A 39 -3.90 -16.66 2.46
CA PRO A 39 -2.45 -16.63 2.30
C PRO A 39 -2.07 -15.85 1.04
N ARG A 40 -1.03 -15.01 1.15
CA ARG A 40 -0.51 -14.25 0.02
C ARG A 40 0.88 -14.75 -0.33
N THR A 41 1.18 -14.77 -1.63
CA THR A 41 2.52 -15.05 -2.13
C THR A 41 3.09 -13.77 -2.75
N GLY A 42 4.40 -13.61 -2.66
CA GLY A 42 5.11 -12.48 -3.25
C GLY A 42 6.41 -12.93 -3.89
N GLN A 43 6.79 -12.26 -4.96
CA GLN A 43 8.08 -12.46 -5.64
C GLN A 43 8.86 -11.15 -5.61
N THR A 44 10.09 -11.22 -5.09
CA THR A 44 11.02 -10.10 -5.04
C THR A 44 12.11 -10.29 -6.07
N GLN A 45 12.40 -9.25 -6.83
CA GLN A 45 13.45 -9.21 -7.86
C GLN A 45 14.35 -8.00 -7.65
N LYS A 46 15.60 -8.07 -8.13
CA LYS A 46 16.44 -6.89 -8.24
C LYS A 46 15.88 -5.94 -9.29
N PHE A 47 15.87 -4.64 -8.98
CA PHE A 47 15.43 -3.57 -9.88
C PHE A 47 16.41 -2.40 -9.77
N GLY A 48 17.31 -2.30 -10.72
CA GLY A 48 18.44 -1.36 -10.63
C GLY A 48 19.30 -1.63 -9.40
N SER A 49 19.54 -0.59 -8.59
CA SER A 49 20.23 -0.69 -7.30
C SER A 49 19.32 -1.16 -6.15
N GLY A 50 18.03 -1.28 -6.39
CA GLY A 50 17.03 -1.62 -5.39
C GLY A 50 16.36 -2.97 -5.64
N THR A 51 15.15 -3.11 -5.10
CA THR A 51 14.32 -4.31 -5.23
C THR A 51 12.88 -3.94 -5.55
N LEU A 52 12.20 -4.82 -6.27
CA LEU A 52 10.78 -4.74 -6.57
C LEU A 52 10.12 -6.03 -6.12
N THR A 53 9.05 -5.91 -5.34
CA THR A 53 8.25 -7.04 -4.88
C THR A 53 6.83 -6.91 -5.44
N HIS A 54 6.35 -7.97 -6.09
CA HIS A 54 4.97 -8.12 -6.51
C HIS A 54 4.30 -9.18 -5.66
N ARG A 55 3.07 -8.91 -5.20
CA ARG A 55 2.28 -9.85 -4.41
C ARG A 55 1.03 -10.30 -5.17
N SER A 56 0.58 -11.52 -4.86
CA SER A 56 -0.60 -12.14 -5.51
C SER A 56 -1.91 -11.37 -5.26
N ASP A 57 -1.96 -10.48 -4.28
CA ASP A 57 -3.10 -9.63 -3.99
C ASP A 57 -3.12 -8.32 -4.82
N GLY A 58 -2.18 -8.15 -5.75
CA GLY A 58 -2.06 -6.96 -6.59
C GLY A 58 -1.32 -5.79 -5.93
N THR A 59 -0.82 -5.95 -4.69
CA THR A 59 0.05 -4.96 -4.06
C THR A 59 1.48 -5.07 -4.57
N SER A 60 2.23 -3.99 -4.54
CA SER A 60 3.65 -3.98 -4.91
C SER A 60 4.45 -3.09 -3.96
N SER A 61 5.74 -3.38 -3.84
CA SER A 61 6.67 -2.62 -3.02
C SER A 61 7.99 -2.46 -3.77
N GLN A 62 8.47 -1.23 -3.88
CA GLN A 62 9.75 -0.89 -4.49
C GLN A 62 10.64 -0.23 -3.44
N THR A 63 11.84 -0.76 -3.26
CA THR A 63 12.83 -0.18 -2.36
C THR A 63 14.07 0.23 -3.12
N GLN A 64 14.53 1.45 -2.89
CA GLN A 64 15.74 2.01 -3.49
C GLN A 64 16.67 2.58 -2.42
N PRO A 65 18.01 2.43 -2.55
CA PRO A 65 18.96 3.14 -1.69
C PRO A 65 18.77 4.65 -1.80
N PHE A 66 18.87 5.35 -0.69
CA PHE A 66 18.79 6.80 -0.62
C PHE A 66 19.69 7.33 0.51
N GLY A 67 20.78 7.97 0.12
CA GLY A 67 21.80 8.38 1.09
C GLY A 67 22.35 7.19 1.88
N SER A 68 22.37 7.30 3.21
CA SER A 68 22.78 6.21 4.11
C SER A 68 21.64 5.24 4.46
N GLY A 69 20.47 5.42 3.89
CA GLY A 69 19.27 4.62 4.14
C GLY A 69 18.61 4.12 2.86
N SER A 70 17.28 4.08 2.87
CA SER A 70 16.49 3.70 1.69
C SER A 70 15.13 4.39 1.67
N ILE A 71 14.56 4.49 0.48
CA ILE A 71 13.16 4.85 0.27
C ILE A 71 12.42 3.61 -0.20
N THR A 72 11.31 3.31 0.43
CA THR A 72 10.39 2.25 0.03
C THR A 72 9.06 2.87 -0.38
N THR A 73 8.60 2.55 -1.56
CA THR A 73 7.28 2.94 -2.06
C THR A 73 6.40 1.70 -2.12
N GLU A 74 5.30 1.71 -1.40
CA GLU A 74 4.28 0.65 -1.42
C GLU A 74 3.03 1.13 -2.13
N ARG A 75 2.53 0.31 -3.04
CA ARG A 75 1.29 0.54 -3.77
C ARG A 75 0.25 -0.49 -3.37
N ASN A 76 -0.87 -0.03 -2.86
CA ASN A 76 -2.01 -0.85 -2.52
C ASN A 76 -2.81 -1.26 -3.76
N ARG A 77 -3.70 -2.24 -3.60
CA ARG A 77 -4.65 -2.69 -4.62
C ARG A 77 -5.48 -1.54 -5.22
N ASP A 78 -5.89 -0.58 -4.40
CA ASP A 78 -6.68 0.60 -4.81
C ASP A 78 -5.83 1.68 -5.52
N GLY A 79 -4.57 1.36 -5.83
CA GLY A 79 -3.64 2.30 -6.46
C GLY A 79 -3.06 3.36 -5.53
N LYS A 80 -3.49 3.42 -4.27
CA LYS A 80 -2.89 4.33 -3.27
C LYS A 80 -1.45 3.95 -3.00
N THR A 81 -0.62 4.97 -2.88
CA THR A 81 0.82 4.82 -2.64
C THR A 81 1.17 5.42 -1.28
N ILE A 82 1.97 4.70 -0.51
CA ILE A 82 2.63 5.21 0.69
C ILE A 82 4.15 5.12 0.51
N THR A 83 4.86 6.07 1.07
CA THR A 83 6.33 6.14 0.98
C THR A 83 6.92 6.06 2.37
N GLY A 84 7.92 5.19 2.55
CA GLY A 84 8.67 5.02 3.78
C GLY A 84 10.12 5.47 3.62
N HIS A 85 10.62 6.27 4.53
CA HIS A 85 12.03 6.63 4.64
C HIS A 85 12.68 5.83 5.76
N THR A 86 13.63 4.98 5.40
CA THR A 86 14.39 4.14 6.34
C THR A 86 15.75 4.75 6.60
N GLN A 87 16.11 4.86 7.88
CA GLN A 87 17.41 5.36 8.35
C GLN A 87 17.97 4.42 9.42
N LYS A 88 19.29 4.40 9.57
CA LYS A 88 19.94 3.74 10.71
C LYS A 88 19.55 4.41 12.02
N PHE A 89 19.26 3.61 13.03
CA PHE A 89 18.96 4.05 14.39
C PHE A 89 19.61 3.10 15.40
N GLY A 90 20.72 3.52 15.98
CA GLY A 90 21.57 2.65 16.81
C GLY A 90 22.07 1.43 16.01
N SER A 91 21.86 0.23 16.54
CA SER A 91 22.18 -1.05 15.86
C SER A 91 21.11 -1.50 14.85
N GLY A 92 19.98 -0.80 14.80
CA GLY A 92 18.85 -1.15 13.96
C GLY A 92 18.51 -0.11 12.91
N THR A 93 17.25 -0.08 12.51
CA THR A 93 16.69 0.87 11.55
C THR A 93 15.33 1.36 12.00
N VAL A 94 14.97 2.58 11.59
CA VAL A 94 13.63 3.13 11.72
C VAL A 94 13.15 3.57 10.35
N THR A 95 11.93 3.16 9.99
CA THR A 95 11.21 3.62 8.80
C THR A 95 10.04 4.48 9.23
N ARG A 96 9.95 5.69 8.68
CA ARG A 96 8.81 6.59 8.83
C ARG A 96 8.00 6.61 7.55
N TRP A 97 6.72 6.29 7.66
CA TRP A 97 5.81 6.21 6.52
C TRP A 97 5.01 7.50 6.35
N SER A 98 4.66 7.81 5.11
CA SER A 98 3.86 9.01 4.75
C SER A 98 2.44 8.99 5.32
N ASP A 99 1.92 7.83 5.73
CA ASP A 99 0.63 7.69 6.41
C ASP A 99 0.68 7.95 7.93
N GLY A 100 1.88 8.25 8.46
CA GLY A 100 2.13 8.49 9.88
C GLY A 100 2.47 7.25 10.69
N SER A 101 2.49 6.06 10.09
CA SER A 101 2.96 4.85 10.75
C SER A 101 4.49 4.82 10.85
N THR A 102 5.02 3.97 11.74
CA THR A 102 6.45 3.78 11.92
C THR A 102 6.80 2.30 12.06
N THR A 103 7.95 1.93 11.53
CA THR A 103 8.50 0.57 11.68
C THR A 103 9.90 0.67 12.24
N GLU A 104 10.16 0.03 13.36
CA GLU A 104 11.48 -0.07 13.98
C GLU A 104 11.94 -1.52 13.93
N THR A 105 13.17 -1.75 13.45
CA THR A 105 13.78 -3.10 13.41
C THR A 105 15.11 -3.06 14.15
N ARG A 106 15.30 -4.00 15.08
CA ARG A 106 16.54 -4.16 15.87
C ARG A 106 17.05 -5.59 15.76
N PRO A 107 18.36 -5.83 15.79
CA PRO A 107 18.91 -7.16 15.97
C PRO A 107 18.41 -7.79 17.28
N PHE A 108 18.09 -9.07 17.25
CA PHE A 108 17.65 -9.83 18.42
C PHE A 108 18.11 -11.29 18.31
N GLY A 109 19.09 -11.65 19.11
CA GLY A 109 19.74 -12.95 18.99
C GLY A 109 20.34 -13.16 17.61
N SER A 110 20.04 -14.29 16.97
CA SER A 110 20.45 -14.60 15.57
C SER A 110 19.50 -14.01 14.51
N GLY A 111 18.48 -13.30 14.92
CA GLY A 111 17.45 -12.72 14.05
C GLY A 111 17.24 -11.23 14.28
N SER A 112 15.98 -10.81 14.18
CA SER A 112 15.58 -9.43 14.43
C SER A 112 14.20 -9.34 15.06
N LEU A 113 14.00 -8.27 15.84
CA LEU A 113 12.70 -7.84 16.36
C LEU A 113 12.26 -6.60 15.57
N THR A 114 11.06 -6.65 15.03
CA THR A 114 10.42 -5.54 14.34
C THR A 114 9.23 -5.08 15.14
N THR A 115 9.09 -3.77 15.33
CA THR A 115 7.93 -3.14 15.97
C THR A 115 7.30 -2.21 14.96
N GLU A 116 6.07 -2.50 14.59
CA GLU A 116 5.25 -1.70 13.70
C GLU A 116 4.21 -0.94 14.52
N ARG A 117 4.17 0.37 14.41
CA ARG A 117 3.16 1.20 15.05
C ARG A 117 2.31 1.86 13.98
N GLY A 118 1.03 1.49 13.95
CA GLY A 118 0.05 2.06 13.03
C GLY A 118 -0.29 3.51 13.38
N ARG A 119 -0.90 4.19 12.44
CA ARG A 119 -1.45 5.55 12.61
C ARG A 119 -2.47 5.64 13.75
N ASP A 120 -3.21 4.57 14.01
CA ASP A 120 -4.19 4.44 15.10
C ASP A 120 -3.55 4.17 16.48
N GLY A 121 -2.20 4.15 16.54
CA GLY A 121 -1.43 3.87 17.74
C GLY A 121 -1.29 2.40 18.09
N LYS A 122 -1.96 1.49 17.37
CA LYS A 122 -1.80 0.05 17.57
C LYS A 122 -0.40 -0.38 17.21
N THR A 123 0.12 -1.30 18.00
CA THR A 123 1.46 -1.84 17.83
C THR A 123 1.41 -3.33 17.54
N VAL A 124 2.14 -3.74 16.51
CA VAL A 124 2.39 -5.15 16.17
C VAL A 124 3.88 -5.40 16.28
N THR A 125 4.27 -6.44 16.99
CA THR A 125 5.68 -6.88 17.08
C THR A 125 5.87 -8.13 16.23
N GLY A 126 7.00 -8.20 15.51
CA GLY A 126 7.40 -9.34 14.68
C GLY A 126 8.77 -9.84 15.09
N HIS A 127 8.91 -11.15 15.27
CA HIS A 127 10.19 -11.78 15.50
C HIS A 127 10.60 -12.58 14.27
N THR A 128 11.73 -12.19 13.67
CA THR A 128 12.28 -12.83 12.47
C THR A 128 13.48 -13.71 12.84
N GLN A 129 13.48 -14.96 12.38
CA GLN A 129 14.56 -15.92 12.57
C GLN A 129 14.97 -16.54 11.24
N LYS A 130 16.20 -17.08 11.18
CA LYS A 130 16.61 -17.95 10.06
C LYS A 130 15.80 -19.23 10.06
N PHE A 131 15.37 -19.65 8.89
CA PHE A 131 14.64 -20.90 8.67
C PHE A 131 15.09 -21.52 7.33
N GLY A 132 15.89 -22.55 7.42
CA GLY A 132 16.53 -23.15 6.22
C GLY A 132 17.38 -22.13 5.46
N SER A 133 17.12 -21.98 4.15
CA SER A 133 17.78 -20.99 3.28
C SER A 133 17.13 -19.59 3.35
N GLY A 134 16.06 -19.46 4.11
CA GLY A 134 15.27 -18.22 4.20
C GLY A 134 15.10 -17.73 5.62
N THR A 135 13.94 -17.08 5.85
CA THR A 135 13.54 -16.54 7.15
C THR A 135 12.06 -16.80 7.42
N ILE A 136 11.72 -16.90 8.70
CA ILE A 136 10.33 -16.86 9.16
C ILE A 136 10.15 -15.69 10.11
N THR A 137 9.08 -14.92 9.92
CA THR A 137 8.66 -13.84 10.81
C THR A 137 7.32 -14.20 11.43
N ASN A 138 7.26 -14.29 12.76
CA ASN A 138 6.02 -14.45 13.50
C ASN A 138 5.64 -13.13 14.15
N ARG A 139 4.36 -12.72 14.03
CA ARG A 139 3.87 -11.45 14.56
C ARG A 139 2.90 -11.66 15.73
N SER A 140 2.80 -10.63 16.57
CA SER A 140 1.92 -10.64 17.76
C SER A 140 0.43 -10.68 17.41
N ASP A 141 0.04 -10.34 16.19
CA ASP A 141 -1.34 -10.47 15.68
C ASP A 141 -1.65 -11.90 15.17
N GLY A 142 -0.72 -12.84 15.35
CA GLY A 142 -0.83 -14.22 14.91
C GLY A 142 -0.53 -14.45 13.43
N SER A 143 -0.21 -13.40 12.68
CA SER A 143 0.22 -13.55 11.29
C SER A 143 1.68 -14.03 11.20
N SER A 144 2.03 -14.64 10.08
CA SER A 144 3.40 -15.03 9.81
C SER A 144 3.80 -14.80 8.35
N THR A 145 5.09 -14.58 8.14
CA THR A 145 5.70 -14.45 6.82
C THR A 145 6.85 -15.43 6.70
N HIS A 146 6.83 -16.26 5.68
CA HIS A 146 7.94 -17.13 5.31
C HIS A 146 8.57 -16.60 4.03
N THR A 147 9.88 -16.39 4.03
CA THR A 147 10.65 -15.91 2.88
C THR A 147 11.73 -16.92 2.54
N GLU A 148 11.80 -17.35 1.30
CA GLU A 148 12.81 -18.27 0.78
C GLU A 148 13.61 -17.64 -0.35
N LYS A 149 14.91 -17.99 -0.44
CA LYS A 149 15.75 -17.57 -1.55
C LYS A 149 15.29 -18.28 -2.83
N PHE A 150 15.11 -17.53 -3.91
CA PHE A 150 14.72 -18.06 -5.21
C PHE A 150 15.50 -17.37 -6.33
N GLY A 151 16.45 -18.09 -6.91
CA GLY A 151 17.37 -17.51 -7.91
C GLY A 151 18.11 -16.30 -7.35
N SER A 152 18.04 -15.15 -8.06
CA SER A 152 18.61 -13.86 -7.62
C SER A 152 17.65 -13.06 -6.74
N GLY A 153 16.45 -13.55 -6.48
CA GLY A 153 15.40 -12.90 -5.69
C GLY A 153 14.94 -13.73 -4.50
N ALA A 154 13.68 -13.53 -4.10
CA ALA A 154 13.06 -14.27 -3.02
C ALA A 154 11.56 -14.50 -3.30
N LEU A 155 11.07 -15.64 -2.82
CA LEU A 155 9.64 -15.93 -2.70
C LEU A 155 9.19 -15.64 -1.28
N GLN A 156 8.06 -15.00 -1.13
CA GLN A 156 7.43 -14.67 0.13
C GLN A 156 6.05 -15.34 0.20
N ARG A 157 5.73 -15.92 1.36
CA ARG A 157 4.40 -16.45 1.67
C ARG A 157 3.92 -15.85 2.98
N ASP A 158 2.82 -15.11 2.93
CA ASP A 158 2.19 -14.52 4.11
C ASP A 158 0.98 -15.36 4.52
N GLN A 159 0.89 -15.64 5.82
CA GLN A 159 -0.27 -16.27 6.44
C GLN A 159 -0.93 -15.25 7.37
N PRO A 160 -2.22 -14.97 7.22
CA PRO A 160 -2.94 -14.07 8.12
C PRO A 160 -3.07 -14.68 9.50
N GLY A 161 -3.10 -13.82 10.54
CA GLY A 161 -3.39 -14.23 11.90
C GLY A 161 -4.81 -14.81 12.03
N ARG A 162 -4.98 -15.81 12.90
CA ARG A 162 -6.31 -16.31 13.25
C ARG A 162 -7.03 -15.22 14.06
N LYS A 163 -8.18 -14.76 13.57
CA LYS A 163 -9.08 -13.96 14.42
C LYS A 163 -9.57 -14.89 15.55
N SER A 164 -9.23 -14.58 16.81
CA SER A 164 -9.92 -15.14 17.96
C SER A 164 -11.40 -14.80 17.82
N ARG A 165 -12.26 -15.81 17.84
CA ARG A 165 -13.71 -15.64 17.92
C ARG A 165 -14.09 -15.18 19.32
#